data_7a12800aa62a20d7cdcc257146884bdb
#
_entry.id   7a12800aa62a20d7cdcc257146884bdb
#
_cell.length_a   1.000
_cell.length_b   1.000
_cell.length_c   1.000
_cell.angle_alpha   90.00
_cell.angle_beta   90.00
_cell.angle_gamma   90.00
#
_symmetry.space_group_name_H-M   'P 1'
#
loop_
_entity.id
_entity.type
_entity.pdbx_description
1 polymer ?
#
loop_
_entity_poly.entity_id
_entity_poly.type
_entity_poly.pdbx_seq_one_letter_code
_entity_poly.pdbx_strand_id
1 'polypeptide(L)'
;MKMAPPSIVTLAAGLTLLIPSTTASYAFYVGRSLTAANATLVGGTGEEVSSHWLQIFPPANHSANATLTVGVTEDAVLPGVRIEIPQVNHTFRYMSMEYSDFLGFPAPLTNGGVNEKGVAVRDVWANSRQELYDMTPNPQTGLQYSDLARVVLERASTAREGVQIIGDMIAKYGYADYGGNSHLIADANEGWVVWEFSGGKGLWAAERLGTDVVRVLYPGYIENFPVDFQDSEDYMGSSNIVNFAVEQGWWDPNGSEPFNIFNAYGYRVEGENLTARDGGNKYMSQAALEEATLAMVPVTEADVRERVRDPRISDDEAGYGQVVSLFQDMDPDTIRIWNAPTGSVAAPFIPWWLGVESVPPEYGEHRYLTTGASASFLNPDFQLQEASQFAGRMFKRVLYYMCSNPNAFHPLVTQMLTSFENQSTTDLEWVEKSAQTLISSGQREAAKSLLQFYSHTRASKALDLGRTLTDALDGYIKLSGQWKGPVGTEINDAGEGAETVNCLVGFDPDQPAWKQPSNATRRRKDAAHSSLILP
;
A
#
# COMPACT_ATOMS: atom_id res chain seq x y z
N MET A 1 21.47 -15.32 -67.00
CA MET A 1 20.31 -15.10 -66.15
C MET A 1 20.86 -14.99 -64.71
N LYS A 2 21.09 -13.76 -64.25
CA LYS A 2 21.62 -13.50 -62.90
C LYS A 2 20.42 -13.33 -61.95
N MET A 3 20.30 -14.20 -60.96
CA MET A 3 19.32 -14.07 -59.88
C MET A 3 19.80 -13.01 -58.88
N ALA A 4 18.96 -12.04 -58.56
CA ALA A 4 19.14 -11.06 -57.50
C ALA A 4 18.89 -11.71 -56.10
N PRO A 5 19.60 -11.30 -55.08
CA PRO A 5 19.36 -11.82 -53.73
C PRO A 5 18.08 -11.24 -53.14
N PRO A 6 17.38 -11.98 -52.24
CA PRO A 6 16.16 -11.51 -51.62
C PRO A 6 16.50 -10.43 -50.58
N SER A 7 15.74 -9.34 -50.61
CA SER A 7 15.78 -8.27 -49.61
C SER A 7 15.27 -8.79 -48.27
N ILE A 8 16.12 -8.73 -47.25
CA ILE A 8 15.74 -8.95 -45.86
C ILE A 8 14.98 -7.71 -45.42
N VAL A 9 13.67 -7.85 -45.29
CA VAL A 9 12.84 -6.89 -44.56
C VAL A 9 13.06 -7.16 -43.07
N THR A 10 13.81 -6.29 -42.44
CA THR A 10 13.94 -6.28 -40.98
C THR A 10 12.62 -5.74 -40.42
N LEU A 11 11.74 -6.65 -39.97
CA LEU A 11 10.64 -6.28 -39.10
C LEU A 11 11.28 -5.86 -37.75
N ALA A 12 11.30 -4.56 -37.49
CA ALA A 12 11.46 -4.06 -36.15
C ALA A 12 10.16 -4.40 -35.40
N ALA A 13 10.14 -5.53 -34.71
CA ALA A 13 9.13 -5.80 -33.71
C ALA A 13 9.39 -4.81 -32.57
N GLY A 14 8.60 -3.74 -32.52
CA GLY A 14 8.50 -2.91 -31.33
C GLY A 14 7.99 -3.82 -30.21
N LEU A 15 8.86 -4.13 -29.28
CA LEU A 15 8.49 -4.77 -28.01
C LEU A 15 7.76 -3.70 -27.20
N THR A 16 6.45 -3.60 -27.39
CA THR A 16 5.59 -2.83 -26.46
C THR A 16 5.59 -3.63 -25.18
N LEU A 17 6.40 -3.22 -24.22
CA LEU A 17 6.35 -3.74 -22.87
C LEU A 17 4.97 -3.45 -22.34
N LEU A 18 4.18 -4.48 -22.17
CA LEU A 18 2.95 -4.45 -21.38
C LEU A 18 3.35 -4.06 -19.96
N ILE A 19 3.18 -2.79 -19.61
CA ILE A 19 3.15 -2.41 -18.21
C ILE A 19 1.91 -3.13 -17.67
N PRO A 20 2.05 -4.08 -16.74
CA PRO A 20 0.88 -4.69 -16.15
C PRO A 20 0.00 -3.57 -15.61
N SER A 21 -1.31 -3.65 -15.84
CA SER A 21 -2.28 -2.77 -15.20
C SER A 21 -2.24 -3.08 -13.71
N THR A 22 -1.28 -2.48 -13.02
CA THR A 22 -1.21 -2.56 -11.57
C THR A 22 -2.38 -1.75 -11.05
N THR A 23 -3.29 -2.44 -10.44
CA THR A 23 -4.31 -1.86 -9.60
C THR A 23 -3.58 -1.10 -8.49
N ALA A 24 -3.96 0.15 -8.24
CA ALA A 24 -3.18 1.01 -7.38
C ALA A 24 -3.60 0.86 -5.92
N SER A 25 -2.62 0.86 -5.03
CA SER A 25 -2.83 0.96 -3.59
C SER A 25 -3.57 2.24 -3.22
N TYR A 26 -4.30 2.22 -2.09
CA TYR A 26 -4.97 3.40 -1.56
C TYR A 26 -4.29 3.89 -0.28
N ALA A 27 -4.18 5.21 -0.15
CA ALA A 27 -3.86 5.84 1.11
C ALA A 27 -4.85 6.97 1.45
N PHE A 28 -5.25 7.04 2.71
CA PHE A 28 -6.14 8.05 3.27
C PHE A 28 -5.37 8.88 4.29
N TYR A 29 -5.51 10.19 4.19
CA TYR A 29 -5.10 11.15 5.19
C TYR A 29 -6.31 11.94 5.65
N VAL A 30 -6.52 12.01 6.96
CA VAL A 30 -7.52 12.89 7.58
C VAL A 30 -6.81 13.73 8.65
N GLY A 31 -6.72 15.01 8.41
CA GLY A 31 -6.09 15.95 9.32
C GLY A 31 -6.82 16.03 10.67
N ARG A 32 -6.08 16.18 11.75
CA ARG A 32 -6.57 16.07 13.13
C ARG A 32 -7.74 16.98 13.47
N SER A 33 -7.85 18.15 12.85
CA SER A 33 -8.95 19.11 13.08
C SER A 33 -10.30 18.58 12.57
N LEU A 34 -10.30 17.57 11.71
CA LEU A 34 -11.49 16.93 11.15
C LEU A 34 -11.87 15.65 11.88
N THR A 35 -11.11 15.22 12.88
CA THR A 35 -11.30 13.94 13.56
C THR A 35 -11.92 14.09 14.94
N ALA A 36 -12.69 13.09 15.36
CA ALA A 36 -13.36 13.10 16.65
C ALA A 36 -12.39 13.07 17.84
N ALA A 37 -11.22 12.46 17.67
CA ALA A 37 -10.22 12.29 18.71
C ALA A 37 -9.10 13.33 18.67
N ASN A 38 -9.15 14.33 17.78
CA ASN A 38 -8.08 15.29 17.54
C ASN A 38 -6.72 14.60 17.23
N ALA A 39 -6.77 13.52 16.46
CA ALA A 39 -5.61 12.77 15.98
C ALA A 39 -5.58 12.80 14.45
N THR A 40 -4.39 12.87 13.86
CA THR A 40 -4.25 12.62 12.43
C THR A 40 -4.50 11.15 12.16
N LEU A 41 -5.39 10.84 11.20
CA LEU A 41 -5.67 9.47 10.79
C LEU A 41 -5.02 9.18 9.45
N VAL A 42 -4.33 8.05 9.39
CA VAL A 42 -3.73 7.51 8.17
C VAL A 42 -4.26 6.10 7.96
N GLY A 43 -4.84 5.83 6.81
CA GLY A 43 -5.35 4.50 6.47
C GLY A 43 -4.93 4.10 5.07
N GLY A 44 -5.14 2.83 4.73
CA GLY A 44 -4.91 2.38 3.37
C GLY A 44 -4.86 0.87 3.21
N THR A 45 -4.72 0.46 1.98
CA THR A 45 -4.55 -0.93 1.53
C THR A 45 -3.49 -0.97 0.44
N GLY A 46 -2.88 -2.13 0.23
CA GLY A 46 -2.01 -2.40 -0.89
C GLY A 46 -2.67 -3.40 -1.82
N GLU A 47 -2.57 -3.17 -3.11
CA GLU A 47 -3.08 -4.05 -4.16
C GLU A 47 -1.93 -4.85 -4.78
N GLU A 48 -1.24 -5.62 -3.97
CA GLU A 48 -0.24 -6.56 -4.44
C GLU A 48 -0.75 -7.99 -4.30
N VAL A 49 -0.59 -8.78 -5.34
CA VAL A 49 -1.00 -10.19 -5.40
C VAL A 49 -0.18 -11.07 -4.46
N SER A 50 0.84 -10.50 -3.82
CA SER A 50 1.76 -11.18 -2.92
C SER A 50 1.15 -11.44 -1.53
N SER A 51 1.86 -12.19 -0.73
CA SER A 51 1.46 -12.47 0.65
C SER A 51 2.09 -11.48 1.61
N HIS A 52 1.28 -10.99 2.51
CA HIS A 52 1.65 -9.96 3.48
C HIS A 52 1.74 -10.53 4.89
N TRP A 53 2.65 -9.96 5.70
CA TRP A 53 2.79 -10.26 7.12
C TRP A 53 3.13 -9.01 7.92
N LEU A 54 2.82 -9.04 9.20
CA LEU A 54 3.16 -7.97 10.13
C LEU A 54 4.56 -8.20 10.69
N GLN A 55 5.41 -7.17 10.65
CA GLN A 55 6.78 -7.20 11.14
C GLN A 55 7.02 -6.10 12.17
N ILE A 56 7.74 -6.46 13.25
CA ILE A 56 8.22 -5.52 14.26
C ILE A 56 9.74 -5.44 14.14
N PHE A 57 10.24 -4.24 13.98
CA PHE A 57 11.67 -3.95 13.95
C PHE A 57 12.07 -3.22 15.24
N PRO A 58 12.90 -3.82 16.10
CA PRO A 58 13.37 -3.15 17.30
C PRO A 58 14.30 -1.98 16.96
N PRO A 59 14.46 -1.00 17.86
CA PRO A 59 15.47 0.03 17.67
C PRO A 59 16.86 -0.61 17.71
N ALA A 60 17.76 -0.15 16.85
CA ALA A 60 19.08 -0.74 16.74
C ALA A 60 20.20 0.31 16.68
N ASN A 61 21.34 0.00 17.30
CA ASN A 61 22.57 0.77 17.14
C ASN A 61 23.49 0.07 16.15
N HIS A 62 24.01 0.83 15.22
CA HIS A 62 24.84 0.33 14.13
C HIS A 62 26.30 0.81 14.26
N SER A 63 27.23 0.01 13.78
CA SER A 63 28.64 0.42 13.69
C SER A 63 28.81 1.53 12.65
N ALA A 64 29.88 2.30 12.77
CA ALA A 64 30.17 3.40 11.82
C ALA A 64 30.34 2.94 10.34
N ASN A 65 30.61 1.65 10.12
CA ASN A 65 30.78 1.08 8.78
C ASN A 65 29.59 0.20 8.37
N ALA A 66 28.47 0.25 9.10
CA ALA A 66 27.29 -0.51 8.72
C ALA A 66 26.70 0.02 7.40
N THR A 67 26.26 -0.89 6.56
CA THR A 67 25.61 -0.59 5.29
C THR A 67 24.23 -1.21 5.20
N LEU A 68 23.43 -0.66 4.31
CA LEU A 68 22.12 -1.16 3.91
C LEU A 68 22.16 -1.43 2.41
N THR A 69 21.81 -2.65 1.98
CA THR A 69 21.66 -3.00 0.57
C THR A 69 20.30 -2.53 0.07
N VAL A 70 20.28 -1.73 -0.98
CA VAL A 70 19.06 -1.12 -1.55
C VAL A 70 19.00 -1.31 -3.07
N GLY A 71 17.81 -1.10 -3.64
CA GLY A 71 17.57 -1.12 -5.07
C GLY A 71 16.94 -2.42 -5.58
N VAL A 72 16.92 -2.57 -6.90
CA VAL A 72 16.28 -3.68 -7.62
C VAL A 72 17.32 -4.59 -8.29
N THR A 73 16.89 -5.78 -8.68
CA THR A 73 17.75 -6.77 -9.36
C THR A 73 17.66 -6.67 -10.88
N GLU A 74 18.46 -7.49 -11.58
CA GLU A 74 18.39 -7.63 -13.03
C GLU A 74 17.07 -8.22 -13.54
N ASP A 75 16.30 -8.88 -12.66
CA ASP A 75 15.00 -9.48 -12.97
C ASP A 75 13.85 -8.46 -12.91
N ALA A 76 14.12 -7.21 -12.53
CA ALA A 76 13.09 -6.17 -12.48
C ALA A 76 12.60 -5.82 -13.91
N VAL A 77 11.35 -5.35 -14.00
CA VAL A 77 10.77 -4.87 -15.28
C VAL A 77 11.67 -3.82 -15.92
N LEU A 78 12.22 -2.92 -15.12
CA LEU A 78 13.35 -2.07 -15.46
C LEU A 78 14.59 -2.61 -14.74
N PRO A 79 15.48 -3.34 -15.44
CA PRO A 79 16.61 -4.02 -14.81
C PRO A 79 17.53 -3.07 -14.04
N GLY A 80 17.95 -3.49 -12.85
CA GLY A 80 18.80 -2.69 -11.99
C GLY A 80 19.96 -3.45 -11.35
N VAL A 81 20.71 -2.71 -10.57
CA VAL A 81 21.81 -3.23 -9.75
C VAL A 81 21.68 -2.69 -8.34
N ARG A 82 21.66 -3.59 -7.37
CA ARG A 82 21.62 -3.24 -5.94
C ARG A 82 22.94 -2.58 -5.52
N ILE A 83 22.82 -1.59 -4.66
CA ILE A 83 23.95 -0.83 -4.13
C ILE A 83 23.96 -0.87 -2.60
N GLU A 84 25.14 -0.67 -2.02
CA GLU A 84 25.32 -0.48 -0.58
C GLU A 84 25.33 1.00 -0.24
N ILE A 85 24.48 1.41 0.70
CA ILE A 85 24.48 2.77 1.25
C ILE A 85 24.82 2.74 2.74
N PRO A 86 25.40 3.80 3.31
CA PRO A 86 25.68 3.87 4.76
C PRO A 86 24.40 3.80 5.59
N GLN A 87 24.43 2.94 6.63
CA GLN A 87 23.39 2.96 7.64
C GLN A 87 23.66 4.09 8.66
N VAL A 88 22.59 4.63 9.26
CA VAL A 88 22.71 5.60 10.36
C VAL A 88 23.18 4.90 11.65
N ASN A 89 23.74 5.67 12.60
CA ASN A 89 24.23 5.12 13.85
C ASN A 89 23.13 4.50 14.73
N HIS A 90 21.88 4.97 14.56
CA HIS A 90 20.74 4.49 15.31
C HIS A 90 19.50 4.49 14.40
N THR A 91 18.75 3.38 14.40
CA THR A 91 17.46 3.25 13.74
C THR A 91 16.36 3.14 14.78
N PHE A 92 15.21 3.76 14.50
CA PHE A 92 14.05 3.75 15.39
C PHE A 92 13.34 2.39 15.35
N ARG A 93 12.59 2.08 16.41
CA ARG A 93 11.61 1.01 16.39
C ARG A 93 10.50 1.39 15.43
N TYR A 94 10.05 0.43 14.63
CA TYR A 94 8.86 0.59 13.81
C TYR A 94 8.12 -0.73 13.62
N MET A 95 6.87 -0.64 13.19
CA MET A 95 6.02 -1.76 12.81
C MET A 95 5.49 -1.49 11.40
N SER A 96 5.61 -2.49 10.52
CA SER A 96 5.21 -2.37 9.12
C SER A 96 4.52 -3.63 8.61
N MET A 97 3.78 -3.46 7.52
CA MET A 97 3.35 -4.59 6.69
C MET A 97 4.43 -4.86 5.65
N GLU A 98 4.97 -6.07 5.75
CA GLU A 98 5.95 -6.58 4.80
C GLU A 98 5.28 -7.53 3.81
N TYR A 99 5.88 -7.72 2.65
CA TYR A 99 5.41 -8.67 1.65
C TYR A 99 6.56 -9.32 0.86
N SER A 100 6.23 -10.37 0.12
CA SER A 100 7.20 -11.13 -0.69
C SER A 100 7.76 -10.30 -1.84
N ASP A 101 8.83 -10.78 -2.43
CA ASP A 101 9.45 -10.18 -3.61
C ASP A 101 8.43 -9.94 -4.74
N PHE A 102 8.62 -8.87 -5.46
CA PHE A 102 7.74 -8.44 -6.54
C PHE A 102 8.54 -7.96 -7.74
N LEU A 103 8.38 -8.61 -8.88
CA LEU A 103 8.97 -8.19 -10.17
C LEU A 103 10.45 -7.74 -10.12
N GLY A 104 11.29 -8.49 -9.38
CA GLY A 104 12.72 -8.18 -9.22
C GLY A 104 13.03 -7.16 -8.11
N PHE A 105 12.03 -6.77 -7.34
CA PHE A 105 12.16 -6.04 -6.08
C PHE A 105 12.34 -7.05 -4.94
N PRO A 106 13.50 -7.10 -4.27
CA PRO A 106 13.80 -8.18 -3.33
C PRO A 106 13.04 -8.04 -2.02
N ALA A 107 12.49 -9.15 -1.53
CA ALA A 107 11.88 -9.22 -0.20
C ALA A 107 12.90 -9.05 0.95
N PRO A 108 12.47 -8.59 2.13
CA PRO A 108 11.11 -8.14 2.42
C PRO A 108 10.86 -6.74 1.86
N LEU A 109 9.66 -6.54 1.30
CA LEU A 109 9.19 -5.25 0.82
C LEU A 109 8.21 -4.69 1.84
N THR A 110 8.24 -3.38 2.11
CA THR A 110 7.30 -2.74 3.01
C THR A 110 6.30 -1.85 2.28
N ASN A 111 5.01 -2.03 2.59
CA ASN A 111 3.95 -1.10 2.16
C ASN A 111 3.78 0.09 3.12
N GLY A 112 4.67 0.22 4.10
CA GLY A 112 4.61 1.25 5.12
C GLY A 112 4.12 0.75 6.47
N GLY A 113 4.12 1.65 7.42
CA GLY A 113 3.84 1.39 8.82
C GLY A 113 3.93 2.65 9.65
N VAL A 114 4.36 2.52 10.90
CA VAL A 114 4.56 3.63 11.83
C VAL A 114 5.79 3.39 12.71
N ASN A 115 6.55 4.44 13.01
CA ASN A 115 7.71 4.37 13.90
C ASN A 115 7.44 4.95 15.31
N GLU A 116 8.39 4.79 16.22
CA GLU A 116 8.30 5.24 17.62
C GLU A 116 8.30 6.77 17.81
N LYS A 117 8.50 7.52 16.73
CA LYS A 117 8.35 8.98 16.71
C LYS A 117 6.96 9.43 16.28
N GLY A 118 6.07 8.48 15.97
CA GLY A 118 4.74 8.77 15.47
C GLY A 118 4.74 9.23 14.00
N VAL A 119 5.73 8.82 13.22
CA VAL A 119 5.75 9.03 11.77
C VAL A 119 5.19 7.79 11.08
N ALA A 120 4.09 7.96 10.35
CA ALA A 120 3.49 6.93 9.53
C ALA A 120 3.83 7.13 8.06
N VAL A 121 4.06 6.04 7.35
CA VAL A 121 4.37 6.04 5.91
C VAL A 121 3.44 5.07 5.20
N ARG A 122 3.00 5.43 4.00
CA ARG A 122 2.26 4.58 3.07
C ARG A 122 2.83 4.80 1.67
N ASP A 123 3.09 3.74 0.93
CA ASP A 123 3.39 3.84 -0.49
C ASP A 123 2.11 3.71 -1.32
N VAL A 124 2.06 4.41 -2.42
CA VAL A 124 0.98 4.36 -3.40
C VAL A 124 1.58 4.57 -4.79
N TRP A 125 1.26 3.67 -5.69
CA TRP A 125 1.74 3.79 -7.05
C TRP A 125 1.26 5.09 -7.72
N ALA A 126 2.16 5.76 -8.47
CA ALA A 126 1.87 6.98 -9.20
C ALA A 126 2.70 7.04 -10.48
N ASN A 127 2.07 6.74 -11.59
CA ASN A 127 2.78 6.64 -12.88
C ASN A 127 3.35 7.96 -13.35
N SER A 128 4.59 7.90 -13.76
CA SER A 128 5.25 8.91 -14.58
C SER A 128 4.82 8.79 -16.04
N ARG A 129 4.92 9.87 -16.80
CA ARG A 129 4.72 9.86 -18.24
C ARG A 129 5.70 8.91 -18.96
N GLN A 130 5.28 8.38 -20.10
CA GLN A 130 6.03 7.35 -20.82
C GLN A 130 7.45 7.79 -21.19
N GLU A 131 7.65 9.05 -21.55
CA GLU A 131 8.96 9.56 -21.92
C GLU A 131 9.96 9.52 -20.76
N LEU A 132 9.51 9.70 -19.50
CA LEU A 132 10.38 9.50 -18.33
C LEU A 132 10.72 8.03 -18.12
N TYR A 133 9.72 7.15 -18.26
CA TYR A 133 9.96 5.71 -18.20
C TYR A 133 11.02 5.28 -19.22
N ASP A 134 10.92 5.75 -20.46
CA ASP A 134 11.86 5.45 -21.55
C ASP A 134 13.27 6.04 -21.29
N MET A 135 13.40 7.08 -20.46
CA MET A 135 14.68 7.66 -20.06
C MET A 135 15.37 6.90 -18.92
N THR A 136 14.71 5.93 -18.28
CA THR A 136 15.28 5.20 -17.14
C THR A 136 16.55 4.47 -17.57
N PRO A 137 17.66 4.65 -16.86
CA PRO A 137 18.91 3.96 -17.17
C PRO A 137 18.78 2.44 -17.11
N ASN A 138 19.50 1.75 -17.98
CA ASN A 138 19.59 0.28 -17.93
C ASN A 138 21.07 -0.14 -17.85
N PRO A 139 21.57 -0.71 -16.73
CA PRO A 139 20.82 -0.92 -15.49
C PRO A 139 20.56 0.37 -14.71
N GLN A 140 19.41 0.44 -14.02
CA GLN A 140 19.15 1.50 -13.07
C GLN A 140 19.84 1.24 -11.72
N THR A 141 20.03 2.30 -10.93
CA THR A 141 20.58 2.25 -9.57
C THR A 141 19.85 3.23 -8.66
N GLY A 142 19.81 2.95 -7.38
CA GLY A 142 19.18 3.82 -6.40
C GLY A 142 18.31 3.06 -5.42
N LEU A 143 17.62 3.79 -4.55
CA LEU A 143 16.64 3.22 -3.65
C LEU A 143 15.34 2.97 -4.41
N GLN A 144 14.68 1.86 -4.15
CA GLN A 144 13.34 1.59 -4.65
C GLN A 144 12.29 2.07 -3.62
N TYR A 145 11.00 2.11 -3.99
CA TYR A 145 9.93 2.66 -3.16
C TYR A 145 9.88 2.09 -1.73
N SER A 146 10.04 0.79 -1.58
CA SER A 146 10.05 0.15 -0.26
C SER A 146 11.30 0.50 0.55
N ASP A 147 12.47 0.67 -0.09
CA ASP A 147 13.68 1.19 0.57
C ASP A 147 13.44 2.62 1.09
N LEU A 148 12.76 3.47 0.31
CA LEU A 148 12.41 4.83 0.71
C LEU A 148 11.47 4.83 1.92
N ALA A 149 10.41 4.03 1.90
CA ALA A 149 9.51 3.85 3.04
C ALA A 149 10.26 3.37 4.28
N ARG A 150 11.14 2.38 4.13
CA ARG A 150 11.97 1.84 5.20
C ARG A 150 12.88 2.88 5.82
N VAL A 151 13.65 3.63 5.01
CA VAL A 151 14.57 4.63 5.57
C VAL A 151 13.85 5.77 6.28
N VAL A 152 12.64 6.12 5.87
CA VAL A 152 11.78 7.06 6.60
C VAL A 152 11.37 6.47 7.95
N LEU A 153 10.87 5.23 8.00
CA LEU A 153 10.50 4.57 9.26
C LEU A 153 11.69 4.40 10.21
N GLU A 154 12.87 4.08 9.69
CA GLU A 154 14.09 3.93 10.47
C GLU A 154 14.65 5.24 11.04
N ARG A 155 14.37 6.42 10.43
CA ARG A 155 15.16 7.62 10.64
C ARG A 155 14.38 8.90 10.92
N ALA A 156 13.15 9.02 10.42
CA ALA A 156 12.39 10.27 10.51
C ALA A 156 11.74 10.47 11.88
N SER A 157 11.88 11.67 12.45
CA SER A 157 11.24 12.09 13.70
C SER A 157 9.99 12.95 13.45
N THR A 158 9.80 13.45 12.21
CA THR A 158 8.63 14.19 11.77
C THR A 158 8.28 13.82 10.33
N ALA A 159 7.06 14.11 9.90
CA ALA A 159 6.66 13.90 8.51
C ALA A 159 7.52 14.70 7.54
N ARG A 160 7.80 15.96 7.84
CA ARG A 160 8.68 16.85 7.05
C ARG A 160 10.10 16.30 6.92
N GLU A 161 10.68 15.79 8.00
CA GLU A 161 11.99 15.15 7.97
C GLU A 161 11.97 13.91 7.06
N GLY A 162 10.87 13.14 7.07
CA GLY A 162 10.68 12.01 6.17
C GLY A 162 10.75 12.40 4.69
N VAL A 163 10.12 13.51 4.31
CA VAL A 163 10.21 14.07 2.94
C VAL A 163 11.64 14.46 2.59
N GLN A 164 12.34 15.14 3.51
CA GLN A 164 13.74 15.53 3.30
C GLN A 164 14.65 14.31 3.11
N ILE A 165 14.45 13.25 3.91
CA ILE A 165 15.19 12.00 3.79
C ILE A 165 14.98 11.38 2.40
N ILE A 166 13.74 11.30 1.91
CA ILE A 166 13.46 10.79 0.55
C ILE A 166 14.22 11.62 -0.49
N GLY A 167 14.08 12.95 -0.43
CA GLY A 167 14.75 13.85 -1.37
C GLY A 167 16.27 13.72 -1.37
N ASP A 168 16.89 13.63 -0.19
CA ASP A 168 18.34 13.48 -0.02
C ASP A 168 18.82 12.12 -0.54
N MET A 169 18.06 11.04 -0.28
CA MET A 169 18.38 9.70 -0.79
C MET A 169 18.34 9.66 -2.32
N ILE A 170 17.28 10.20 -2.93
CA ILE A 170 17.14 10.29 -4.38
C ILE A 170 18.26 11.12 -4.99
N ALA A 171 18.55 12.29 -4.42
CA ALA A 171 19.60 13.17 -4.94
C ALA A 171 20.99 12.54 -4.86
N LYS A 172 21.26 11.73 -3.83
CA LYS A 172 22.59 11.17 -3.58
C LYS A 172 22.83 9.82 -4.24
N TYR A 173 21.82 8.96 -4.26
CA TYR A 173 21.96 7.56 -4.65
C TYR A 173 21.12 7.19 -5.87
N GLY A 174 20.17 8.03 -6.26
CA GLY A 174 19.21 7.76 -7.33
C GLY A 174 17.93 7.09 -6.81
N TYR A 175 16.98 6.96 -7.72
CA TYR A 175 15.73 6.25 -7.53
C TYR A 175 15.61 5.14 -8.56
N ALA A 176 15.36 3.92 -8.09
CA ALA A 176 15.13 2.74 -8.91
C ALA A 176 13.65 2.38 -8.84
N ASP A 177 12.99 2.32 -10.00
CA ASP A 177 11.53 2.27 -10.08
C ASP A 177 11.01 1.28 -11.13
N TYR A 178 9.70 1.23 -11.26
CA TYR A 178 8.96 0.43 -12.25
C TYR A 178 7.90 1.25 -13.02
N GLY A 179 7.98 2.57 -12.94
CA GLY A 179 7.06 3.49 -13.62
C GLY A 179 6.73 4.75 -12.82
N GLY A 180 7.25 4.90 -11.61
CA GLY A 180 6.99 5.98 -10.67
C GLY A 180 6.18 5.53 -9.46
N ASN A 181 6.30 6.25 -8.35
CA ASN A 181 5.62 5.95 -7.10
C ASN A 181 5.33 7.22 -6.31
N SER A 182 4.50 7.14 -5.30
CA SER A 182 4.31 8.21 -4.32
C SER A 182 4.25 7.66 -2.90
N HIS A 183 4.60 8.50 -1.94
CA HIS A 183 4.46 8.21 -0.52
C HIS A 183 3.54 9.21 0.15
N LEU A 184 2.66 8.72 1.02
CA LEU A 184 2.01 9.52 2.05
C LEU A 184 2.84 9.38 3.32
N ILE A 185 3.35 10.49 3.84
CA ILE A 185 4.09 10.55 5.11
C ILE A 185 3.31 11.45 6.04
N ALA A 186 3.02 11.03 7.25
CA ALA A 186 2.26 11.84 8.19
C ALA A 186 2.76 11.69 9.63
N ASP A 187 2.59 12.75 10.41
CA ASP A 187 2.70 12.74 11.86
C ASP A 187 1.44 13.36 12.51
N ALA A 188 1.46 13.62 13.80
CA ALA A 188 0.32 14.19 14.51
C ALA A 188 -0.07 15.61 14.05
N ASN A 189 0.78 16.32 13.32
CA ASN A 189 0.62 17.73 12.99
C ASN A 189 0.35 17.98 11.51
N GLU A 190 0.91 17.17 10.64
CA GLU A 190 0.81 17.36 9.19
C GLU A 190 0.96 16.04 8.42
N GLY A 191 0.58 16.07 7.16
CA GLY A 191 0.87 15.03 6.19
C GLY A 191 1.62 15.60 4.99
N TRP A 192 2.20 14.73 4.20
CA TRP A 192 2.88 15.05 2.96
C TRP A 192 2.61 14.00 1.91
N VAL A 193 2.30 14.42 0.69
CA VAL A 193 2.37 13.57 -0.50
C VAL A 193 3.72 13.81 -1.13
N VAL A 194 4.49 12.74 -1.35
CA VAL A 194 5.76 12.79 -2.08
C VAL A 194 5.59 11.97 -3.34
N TRP A 195 5.92 12.53 -4.49
CA TRP A 195 5.86 11.85 -5.77
C TRP A 195 7.26 11.71 -6.37
N GLU A 196 7.69 10.48 -6.56
CA GLU A 196 8.99 10.11 -7.11
C GLU A 196 8.82 9.70 -8.58
N PHE A 197 9.62 10.33 -9.48
CA PHE A 197 9.47 10.14 -10.91
C PHE A 197 10.53 9.20 -11.48
N SER A 198 10.10 8.41 -12.47
CA SER A 198 10.98 7.60 -13.31
C SER A 198 12.05 8.41 -14.05
N GLY A 199 12.90 7.75 -14.80
CA GLY A 199 13.81 8.37 -15.75
C GLY A 199 15.22 8.61 -15.22
N GLY A 200 15.52 8.28 -13.97
CA GLY A 200 16.86 8.39 -13.39
C GLY A 200 17.43 9.82 -13.35
N LYS A 201 16.56 10.85 -13.33
CA LYS A 201 16.95 12.27 -13.32
C LYS A 201 16.94 12.88 -11.90
N GLY A 202 16.65 12.06 -10.88
CA GLY A 202 16.55 12.52 -9.51
C GLY A 202 15.36 13.46 -9.27
N LEU A 203 14.30 13.34 -10.08
CA LEU A 203 13.10 14.18 -10.00
C LEU A 203 12.17 13.67 -8.91
N TRP A 204 11.68 14.59 -8.09
CA TRP A 204 10.65 14.36 -7.10
C TRP A 204 9.96 15.67 -6.73
N ALA A 205 8.74 15.60 -6.24
CA ALA A 205 7.98 16.74 -5.72
C ALA A 205 7.17 16.31 -4.50
N ALA A 206 6.90 17.25 -3.59
CA ALA A 206 6.09 17.01 -2.41
C ALA A 206 5.15 18.16 -2.09
N GLU A 207 3.94 17.83 -1.63
CA GLU A 207 2.89 18.77 -1.21
C GLU A 207 2.50 18.47 0.24
N ARG A 208 2.45 19.53 1.08
CA ARG A 208 2.02 19.45 2.46
C ARG A 208 0.50 19.38 2.59
N LEU A 209 0.03 18.57 3.53
CA LEU A 209 -1.37 18.44 3.92
C LEU A 209 -1.57 19.00 5.31
N GLY A 210 -2.46 19.99 5.43
CA GLY A 210 -2.79 20.65 6.69
C GLY A 210 -3.65 19.79 7.62
N THR A 211 -3.94 20.32 8.81
CA THR A 211 -4.75 19.65 9.84
C THR A 211 -6.25 19.61 9.52
N ASP A 212 -6.69 20.36 8.54
CA ASP A 212 -8.09 20.52 8.09
C ASP A 212 -8.34 19.94 6.67
N VAL A 213 -7.48 19.02 6.24
CA VAL A 213 -7.51 18.41 4.91
C VAL A 213 -7.88 16.92 5.01
N VAL A 214 -8.71 16.46 4.09
CA VAL A 214 -8.79 15.04 3.69
C VAL A 214 -8.07 14.89 2.36
N ARG A 215 -7.21 13.89 2.25
CA ARG A 215 -6.57 13.52 1.00
C ARG A 215 -6.66 12.01 0.81
N VAL A 216 -7.04 11.62 -0.40
CA VAL A 216 -6.98 10.24 -0.85
C VAL A 216 -5.95 10.13 -1.98
N LEU A 217 -5.05 9.18 -1.88
CA LEU A 217 -4.07 8.87 -2.91
C LEU A 217 -4.53 7.61 -3.65
N TYR A 218 -4.77 7.75 -4.95
CA TYR A 218 -5.10 6.63 -5.86
C TYR A 218 -5.13 7.11 -7.34
N PRO A 219 -4.02 7.32 -7.95
CA PRO A 219 -2.64 7.39 -7.44
C PRO A 219 -2.35 8.68 -6.66
N GLY A 220 -1.11 8.75 -6.10
CA GLY A 220 -0.65 9.87 -5.31
C GLY A 220 -0.13 11.05 -6.14
N TYR A 221 -0.92 11.58 -7.05
CA TYR A 221 -0.53 12.69 -7.91
C TYR A 221 -0.59 14.05 -7.19
N ILE A 222 0.32 14.95 -7.61
CA ILE A 222 0.36 16.35 -7.23
C ILE A 222 -0.03 17.18 -8.46
N GLU A 223 -0.87 18.19 -8.27
CA GLU A 223 -1.36 19.03 -9.38
C GLU A 223 -0.57 20.35 -9.48
N ASN A 224 -1.15 21.45 -9.01
CA ASN A 224 -0.51 22.76 -9.09
C ASN A 224 0.69 22.85 -8.15
N PHE A 225 1.79 23.36 -8.66
CA PHE A 225 3.05 23.41 -7.94
C PHE A 225 3.71 24.79 -8.19
N PRO A 226 4.09 25.53 -7.14
CA PRO A 226 4.69 26.85 -7.33
C PRO A 226 6.09 26.73 -7.94
N VAL A 227 6.40 27.60 -8.89
CA VAL A 227 7.73 27.62 -9.53
C VAL A 227 8.84 28.08 -8.59
N ASP A 228 8.47 28.83 -7.56
CA ASP A 228 9.30 29.34 -6.46
C ASP A 228 9.15 28.50 -5.18
N PHE A 229 8.86 27.21 -5.34
CA PHE A 229 8.59 26.29 -4.24
C PHE A 229 9.68 26.24 -3.15
N GLN A 230 10.93 26.60 -3.48
CA GLN A 230 12.03 26.68 -2.51
C GLN A 230 11.77 27.67 -1.37
N ASP A 231 10.93 28.69 -1.62
CA ASP A 231 10.54 29.71 -0.66
C ASP A 231 9.23 29.33 0.09
N SER A 232 8.65 28.16 -0.21
CA SER A 232 7.40 27.67 0.37
C SER A 232 7.63 26.72 1.54
N GLU A 233 6.79 26.83 2.57
CA GLU A 233 6.73 25.80 3.63
C GLU A 233 5.84 24.61 3.27
N ASP A 234 5.03 24.73 2.22
CA ASP A 234 4.02 23.75 1.83
C ASP A 234 4.45 22.87 0.64
N TYR A 235 5.58 23.19 0.02
CA TYR A 235 6.09 22.44 -1.14
C TYR A 235 7.59 22.16 -1.01
N MET A 236 8.00 20.98 -1.45
CA MET A 236 9.40 20.60 -1.61
C MET A 236 9.58 19.87 -2.94
N GLY A 237 10.80 19.80 -3.45
CA GLY A 237 11.07 19.08 -4.68
C GLY A 237 12.54 19.15 -5.08
N SER A 238 12.90 18.34 -6.06
CA SER A 238 14.23 18.39 -6.67
C SER A 238 14.47 19.75 -7.32
N SER A 239 15.68 20.28 -7.19
CA SER A 239 16.03 21.62 -7.68
C SER A 239 15.82 21.81 -9.19
N ASN A 240 15.77 20.72 -9.96
CA ASN A 240 15.59 20.70 -11.40
C ASN A 240 14.13 20.44 -11.84
N ILE A 241 13.17 20.26 -10.91
CA ILE A 241 11.81 19.83 -11.26
C ILE A 241 11.08 20.79 -12.23
N VAL A 242 11.24 22.10 -12.08
CA VAL A 242 10.63 23.09 -12.98
C VAL A 242 11.43 23.20 -14.28
N ASN A 243 12.76 23.35 -14.18
CA ASN A 243 13.61 23.57 -15.34
C ASN A 243 13.61 22.37 -16.28
N PHE A 244 13.58 21.15 -15.76
CA PHE A 244 13.52 19.94 -16.58
C PHE A 244 12.24 19.88 -17.43
N ALA A 245 11.09 20.27 -16.86
CA ALA A 245 9.83 20.34 -17.63
C ALA A 245 9.91 21.37 -18.77
N VAL A 246 10.57 22.52 -18.54
CA VAL A 246 10.80 23.53 -19.58
C VAL A 246 11.74 23.00 -20.67
N GLU A 247 12.86 22.38 -20.29
CA GLU A 247 13.84 21.81 -21.23
C GLU A 247 13.24 20.71 -22.12
N GLN A 248 12.31 19.93 -21.58
CA GLN A 248 11.60 18.90 -22.36
C GLN A 248 10.42 19.47 -23.16
N GLY A 249 10.05 20.73 -22.99
CA GLY A 249 8.89 21.35 -23.62
C GLY A 249 7.56 20.85 -23.05
N TRP A 250 7.55 20.35 -21.83
CA TRP A 250 6.35 19.84 -21.16
C TRP A 250 5.56 20.94 -20.44
N TRP A 251 6.19 22.08 -20.23
CA TRP A 251 5.57 23.30 -19.72
C TRP A 251 6.27 24.54 -20.27
N ASP A 252 5.50 25.59 -20.60
CA ASP A 252 6.01 26.88 -21.09
C ASP A 252 5.89 27.94 -20.00
N PRO A 253 7.02 28.45 -19.44
CA PRO A 253 7.00 29.48 -18.42
C PRO A 253 6.47 30.84 -18.90
N ASN A 254 6.37 31.07 -20.22
CA ASN A 254 5.80 32.26 -20.81
C ASN A 254 4.32 32.09 -21.18
N GLY A 255 3.77 30.90 -21.00
CA GLY A 255 2.35 30.58 -21.24
C GLY A 255 1.44 31.15 -20.14
N SER A 256 0.13 30.98 -20.32
CA SER A 256 -0.89 31.39 -19.34
C SER A 256 -1.16 30.34 -18.25
N GLU A 257 -0.72 29.10 -18.48
CA GLU A 257 -1.03 27.97 -17.59
C GLU A 257 -0.05 27.90 -16.43
N PRO A 258 -0.53 27.73 -15.18
CA PRO A 258 0.35 27.54 -14.04
C PRO A 258 1.13 26.24 -14.19
N PHE A 259 2.28 26.16 -13.53
CA PHE A 259 3.02 24.90 -13.49
C PHE A 259 2.22 23.85 -12.72
N ASN A 260 1.91 22.77 -13.41
CA ASN A 260 1.15 21.64 -12.87
C ASN A 260 1.97 20.35 -13.03
N ILE A 261 2.33 19.74 -11.90
CA ILE A 261 3.19 18.55 -11.86
C ILE A 261 2.56 17.39 -12.62
N PHE A 262 1.26 17.12 -12.41
CA PHE A 262 0.57 16.05 -13.12
C PHE A 262 0.59 16.28 -14.63
N ASN A 263 0.37 17.50 -15.06
CA ASN A 263 0.41 17.86 -16.48
C ASN A 263 1.79 17.69 -17.11
N ALA A 264 2.84 17.98 -16.35
CA ALA A 264 4.21 17.89 -16.84
C ALA A 264 4.78 16.46 -16.75
N TYR A 265 4.45 15.71 -15.69
CA TYR A 265 5.18 14.49 -15.34
C TYR A 265 4.30 13.24 -15.24
N GLY A 266 2.98 13.39 -15.10
CA GLY A 266 2.07 12.27 -14.91
C GLY A 266 1.78 11.50 -16.19
N TYR A 267 1.42 10.24 -16.03
CA TYR A 267 0.98 9.38 -17.13
C TYR A 267 -0.39 9.87 -17.65
N ARG A 268 -0.51 9.97 -18.96
CA ARG A 268 -1.75 10.36 -19.64
C ARG A 268 -2.06 9.39 -20.75
N VAL A 269 -3.32 9.00 -20.82
CA VAL A 269 -3.84 8.28 -21.99
C VAL A 269 -4.18 9.32 -23.05
N GLU A 270 -3.67 9.15 -24.25
CA GLU A 270 -3.91 10.08 -25.36
C GLU A 270 -5.42 10.18 -25.66
N GLY A 271 -5.94 11.40 -25.66
CA GLY A 271 -7.37 11.69 -25.91
C GLY A 271 -8.25 11.72 -24.66
N GLU A 272 -7.74 11.44 -23.48
CA GLU A 272 -8.45 11.59 -22.21
C GLU A 272 -8.10 12.90 -21.51
N ASN A 273 -9.14 13.69 -21.18
CA ASN A 273 -9.01 14.92 -20.41
C ASN A 273 -9.16 14.61 -18.92
N LEU A 274 -8.31 13.73 -18.39
CA LEU A 274 -8.33 13.37 -16.97
C LEU A 274 -7.55 14.41 -16.18
N THR A 275 -8.13 14.86 -15.06
CA THR A 275 -7.37 15.55 -14.00
C THR A 275 -6.62 14.50 -13.18
N ALA A 276 -5.64 14.91 -12.40
CA ALA A 276 -4.94 14.04 -11.48
C ALA A 276 -5.87 13.28 -10.53
N ARG A 277 -7.02 13.87 -10.20
CA ARG A 277 -7.97 13.36 -9.21
C ARG A 277 -9.15 12.60 -9.81
N ASP A 278 -9.32 12.64 -11.13
CA ASP A 278 -10.36 11.89 -11.85
C ASP A 278 -9.87 10.55 -12.36
N GLY A 279 -8.54 10.36 -12.39
CA GLY A 279 -7.91 9.15 -12.91
C GLY A 279 -7.75 8.05 -11.87
N GLY A 280 -7.74 6.81 -12.34
CA GLY A 280 -7.22 5.66 -11.60
C GLY A 280 -8.24 4.80 -10.90
N ASN A 281 -9.46 5.26 -10.59
CA ASN A 281 -10.42 4.41 -9.89
C ASN A 281 -11.47 3.82 -10.82
N LYS A 282 -11.68 2.51 -10.70
CA LYS A 282 -12.72 1.78 -11.43
C LYS A 282 -14.15 2.21 -11.04
N TYR A 283 -14.37 2.77 -9.83
CA TYR A 283 -15.71 2.96 -9.24
C TYR A 283 -15.97 4.31 -8.59
N MET A 284 -14.94 4.98 -8.07
CA MET A 284 -15.08 6.26 -7.35
C MET A 284 -13.81 7.09 -7.52
N SER A 285 -13.93 8.34 -7.95
CA SER A 285 -12.79 9.23 -8.07
C SER A 285 -12.20 9.59 -6.70
N GLN A 286 -10.94 9.98 -6.65
CA GLN A 286 -10.30 10.47 -5.42
C GLN A 286 -11.13 11.61 -4.80
N ALA A 287 -11.56 12.58 -5.61
CA ALA A 287 -12.38 13.69 -5.16
C ALA A 287 -13.69 13.23 -4.52
N ALA A 288 -14.36 12.23 -5.10
CA ALA A 288 -15.59 11.67 -4.51
C ALA A 288 -15.35 10.94 -3.18
N LEU A 289 -14.21 10.24 -3.04
CA LEU A 289 -13.80 9.61 -1.77
C LEU A 289 -13.48 10.65 -0.70
N GLU A 290 -12.81 11.74 -1.08
CA GLU A 290 -12.52 12.85 -0.17
C GLU A 290 -13.80 13.54 0.29
N GLU A 291 -14.73 13.86 -0.62
CA GLU A 291 -16.03 14.44 -0.31
C GLU A 291 -16.85 13.52 0.61
N ALA A 292 -16.91 12.22 0.30
CA ALA A 292 -17.60 11.24 1.12
C ALA A 292 -16.99 11.11 2.52
N THR A 293 -15.69 11.30 2.67
CA THR A 293 -15.00 11.29 3.96
C THR A 293 -15.25 12.59 4.74
N LEU A 294 -15.21 13.74 4.05
CA LEU A 294 -15.55 15.04 4.64
C LEU A 294 -16.99 15.09 5.16
N ALA A 295 -17.93 14.41 4.50
CA ALA A 295 -19.32 14.32 4.96
C ALA A 295 -19.48 13.57 6.31
N MET A 296 -18.45 12.85 6.76
CA MET A 296 -18.45 12.10 8.03
C MET A 296 -17.85 12.89 9.20
N VAL A 297 -17.40 14.12 8.99
CA VAL A 297 -16.76 14.95 10.04
C VAL A 297 -17.72 15.17 11.23
N PRO A 298 -17.28 14.94 12.50
CA PRO A 298 -15.93 14.55 12.90
C PRO A 298 -15.62 13.05 12.63
N VAL A 299 -14.59 12.77 11.83
CA VAL A 299 -14.23 11.43 11.39
C VAL A 299 -13.63 10.63 12.55
N THR A 300 -14.06 9.38 12.68
CA THR A 300 -13.51 8.45 13.66
C THR A 300 -12.54 7.46 13.02
N GLU A 301 -11.74 6.81 13.83
CA GLU A 301 -10.87 5.70 13.39
C GLU A 301 -11.69 4.52 12.80
N ALA A 302 -12.90 4.29 13.33
CA ALA A 302 -13.80 3.28 12.79
C ALA A 302 -14.30 3.64 11.38
N ASP A 303 -14.58 4.91 11.12
CA ASP A 303 -15.00 5.38 9.80
C ASP A 303 -13.88 5.16 8.76
N VAL A 304 -12.62 5.40 9.14
CA VAL A 304 -11.49 5.14 8.23
C VAL A 304 -11.34 3.64 7.98
N ARG A 305 -11.50 2.76 9.00
CA ARG A 305 -11.49 1.30 8.79
C ARG A 305 -12.61 0.85 7.86
N GLU A 306 -13.78 1.44 7.97
CA GLU A 306 -14.92 1.17 7.08
C GLU A 306 -14.60 1.60 5.63
N ARG A 307 -14.00 2.77 5.44
CA ARG A 307 -13.54 3.23 4.11
C ARG A 307 -12.50 2.29 3.50
N VAL A 308 -11.49 1.90 4.28
CA VAL A 308 -10.46 0.95 3.81
C VAL A 308 -11.06 -0.42 3.50
N ARG A 309 -12.16 -0.82 4.15
CA ARG A 309 -12.88 -2.08 3.90
C ARG A 309 -13.83 -2.01 2.72
N ASP A 310 -14.19 -0.85 2.23
CA ASP A 310 -15.17 -0.71 1.14
C ASP A 310 -14.75 -1.62 -0.05
N PRO A 311 -15.60 -2.53 -0.52
CA PRO A 311 -15.24 -3.45 -1.61
C PRO A 311 -14.93 -2.74 -2.93
N ARG A 312 -15.26 -1.46 -3.04
CA ARG A 312 -14.86 -0.59 -4.14
C ARG A 312 -13.40 -0.12 -4.02
N ILE A 313 -12.76 -0.33 -2.87
CA ILE A 313 -11.38 0.06 -2.53
C ILE A 313 -10.56 -1.17 -2.20
N SER A 314 -11.05 -2.01 -1.27
CA SER A 314 -10.41 -3.23 -0.82
C SER A 314 -11.14 -4.41 -1.45
N ASP A 315 -10.96 -4.59 -2.74
CA ASP A 315 -11.51 -5.73 -3.46
C ASP A 315 -10.69 -7.03 -3.21
N ASP A 316 -10.81 -7.99 -4.07
CA ASP A 316 -10.11 -9.26 -3.96
C ASP A 316 -8.61 -9.20 -4.34
N GLU A 317 -8.14 -8.08 -4.82
CA GLU A 317 -6.72 -7.80 -5.12
C GLU A 317 -5.98 -7.24 -3.91
N ALA A 318 -6.69 -6.68 -2.92
CA ALA A 318 -6.07 -6.09 -1.74
C ALA A 318 -5.29 -7.10 -0.88
N GLY A 319 -4.03 -6.79 -0.60
CA GLY A 319 -3.12 -7.63 0.17
C GLY A 319 -3.24 -7.47 1.68
N TYR A 320 -3.72 -6.31 2.16
CA TYR A 320 -3.87 -5.99 3.58
C TYR A 320 -4.78 -4.77 3.78
N GLY A 321 -5.07 -4.43 5.03
CA GLY A 321 -5.66 -3.16 5.44
C GLY A 321 -4.93 -2.59 6.64
N GLN A 322 -4.75 -1.26 6.68
CA GLN A 322 -4.05 -0.61 7.78
C GLN A 322 -4.69 0.73 8.14
N VAL A 323 -4.78 1.04 9.45
CA VAL A 323 -5.21 2.36 9.96
C VAL A 323 -4.37 2.71 11.19
N VAL A 324 -3.85 3.93 11.22
CA VAL A 324 -3.03 4.48 12.31
C VAL A 324 -3.65 5.78 12.81
N SER A 325 -3.68 5.95 14.13
CA SER A 325 -4.07 7.21 14.78
C SER A 325 -2.84 7.85 15.41
N LEU A 326 -2.51 9.05 14.97
CA LEU A 326 -1.33 9.81 15.39
C LEU A 326 -1.77 10.97 16.28
N PHE A 327 -1.50 10.83 17.58
CA PHE A 327 -1.80 11.87 18.58
C PHE A 327 -0.54 12.67 18.90
N GLN A 328 -0.71 13.91 19.31
CA GLN A 328 0.37 14.70 19.90
C GLN A 328 0.80 14.11 21.26
N ASP A 329 2.06 14.21 21.58
CA ASP A 329 2.64 13.83 22.89
C ASP A 329 2.36 12.37 23.32
N MET A 330 2.28 11.45 22.35
CA MET A 330 2.03 10.05 22.60
C MET A 330 3.27 9.34 23.14
N ASP A 331 3.10 8.47 24.15
CA ASP A 331 4.18 7.57 24.54
C ASP A 331 4.45 6.56 23.41
N PRO A 332 5.71 6.36 23.01
CA PRO A 332 6.07 5.49 21.89
C PRO A 332 5.47 4.07 21.99
N ASP A 333 5.41 3.48 23.19
CA ASP A 333 4.88 2.14 23.37
C ASP A 333 3.36 2.06 23.19
N THR A 334 2.65 3.20 23.20
CA THR A 334 1.19 3.28 23.05
C THR A 334 0.74 3.72 21.66
N ILE A 335 1.66 3.95 20.73
CA ILE A 335 1.32 4.21 19.32
C ILE A 335 0.67 2.96 18.74
N ARG A 336 -0.57 3.11 18.26
CA ARG A 336 -1.41 2.01 17.80
C ARG A 336 -1.56 1.99 16.29
N ILE A 337 -1.49 0.78 15.75
CA ILE A 337 -1.83 0.46 14.37
C ILE A 337 -2.90 -0.63 14.33
N TRP A 338 -3.93 -0.42 13.54
CA TRP A 338 -4.88 -1.45 13.18
C TRP A 338 -4.44 -2.12 11.89
N ASN A 339 -4.44 -3.44 11.88
CA ASN A 339 -3.99 -4.19 10.73
C ASN A 339 -4.91 -5.37 10.43
N ALA A 340 -5.28 -5.51 9.15
CA ALA A 340 -5.96 -6.67 8.60
C ALA A 340 -4.94 -7.51 7.81
N PRO A 341 -4.83 -8.83 8.07
CA PRO A 341 -3.76 -9.68 7.53
C PRO A 341 -3.90 -10.03 6.04
N THR A 342 -4.96 -9.63 5.41
CA THR A 342 -5.21 -9.63 3.96
C THR A 342 -6.23 -8.54 3.66
N GLY A 343 -6.78 -8.45 2.45
CA GLY A 343 -7.80 -7.48 2.11
C GLY A 343 -8.88 -7.36 3.18
N SER A 344 -9.07 -6.16 3.71
CA SER A 344 -9.95 -5.91 4.87
C SER A 344 -11.43 -6.18 4.58
N VAL A 345 -11.81 -6.33 3.32
CA VAL A 345 -13.15 -6.79 2.91
C VAL A 345 -13.47 -8.18 3.45
N ALA A 346 -12.46 -9.01 3.69
CA ALA A 346 -12.62 -10.39 4.19
C ALA A 346 -11.91 -10.66 5.52
N ALA A 347 -11.09 -9.72 6.01
CA ALA A 347 -10.28 -9.87 7.22
C ALA A 347 -10.56 -8.77 8.24
N PRO A 348 -10.59 -9.07 9.56
CA PRO A 348 -10.80 -8.07 10.59
C PRO A 348 -9.54 -7.26 10.83
N PHE A 349 -9.73 -5.99 11.21
CA PHE A 349 -8.67 -5.18 11.78
C PHE A 349 -8.38 -5.61 13.22
N ILE A 350 -7.10 -5.81 13.51
CA ILE A 350 -6.57 -6.19 14.82
C ILE A 350 -5.69 -5.05 15.33
N PRO A 351 -5.86 -4.60 16.58
CA PRO A 351 -5.03 -3.53 17.14
C PRO A 351 -3.69 -4.08 17.61
N TRP A 352 -2.62 -3.38 17.24
CA TRP A 352 -1.24 -3.62 17.66
C TRP A 352 -0.65 -2.32 18.17
N TRP A 353 0.27 -2.39 19.11
CA TRP A 353 0.99 -1.23 19.63
C TRP A 353 2.49 -1.40 19.43
N LEU A 354 3.21 -0.31 19.27
CA LEU A 354 4.67 -0.36 19.11
C LEU A 354 5.39 -0.94 20.35
N GLY A 355 4.75 -0.90 21.51
CA GLY A 355 5.23 -1.56 22.72
C GLY A 355 5.18 -3.09 22.70
N VAL A 356 4.52 -3.69 21.69
CA VAL A 356 4.49 -5.15 21.49
C VAL A 356 5.85 -5.63 20.98
N GLU A 357 6.36 -6.72 21.54
CA GLU A 357 7.71 -7.22 21.23
C GLU A 357 7.73 -8.32 20.16
N SER A 358 6.62 -9.01 19.98
CA SER A 358 6.50 -10.11 19.00
C SER A 358 5.12 -10.17 18.37
N VAL A 359 5.09 -10.73 17.18
CA VAL A 359 3.87 -11.10 16.46
C VAL A 359 3.68 -12.61 16.56
N PRO A 360 2.46 -13.14 16.79
CA PRO A 360 2.23 -14.58 16.73
C PRO A 360 2.66 -15.14 15.37
N PRO A 361 3.19 -16.38 15.33
CA PRO A 361 3.68 -16.99 14.08
C PRO A 361 2.67 -16.97 12.93
N GLU A 362 1.37 -17.03 13.24
CA GLU A 362 0.28 -16.99 12.26
C GLU A 362 0.18 -15.67 11.51
N TYR A 363 0.72 -14.59 12.07
CA TYR A 363 0.70 -13.22 11.49
C TYR A 363 2.07 -12.77 10.99
N GLY A 364 3.12 -13.53 11.28
CA GLY A 364 4.49 -13.25 10.85
C GLY A 364 4.82 -13.82 9.47
N GLU A 365 6.07 -13.68 9.08
CA GLU A 365 6.60 -14.22 7.83
C GLU A 365 6.49 -15.74 7.78
N HIS A 366 6.08 -16.27 6.62
CA HIS A 366 6.08 -17.70 6.33
C HIS A 366 6.96 -17.97 5.13
N ARG A 367 7.85 -18.92 5.26
CA ARG A 367 8.86 -19.25 4.24
C ARG A 367 8.27 -19.56 2.84
N TYR A 368 7.11 -20.20 2.77
CA TYR A 368 6.45 -20.52 1.49
C TYR A 368 5.90 -19.30 0.75
N LEU A 369 5.99 -18.10 1.35
CA LEU A 369 5.61 -16.83 0.76
C LEU A 369 6.80 -16.13 0.10
N THR A 370 8.02 -16.67 0.24
CA THR A 370 9.25 -16.09 -0.30
C THR A 370 9.83 -16.92 -1.42
N THR A 371 10.63 -16.30 -2.27
CA THR A 371 11.31 -16.97 -3.40
C THR A 371 12.18 -18.11 -2.91
N GLY A 372 12.13 -19.25 -3.60
CA GLY A 372 12.92 -20.44 -3.26
C GLY A 372 12.40 -21.25 -2.07
N ALA A 373 11.25 -20.89 -1.49
CA ALA A 373 10.64 -21.60 -0.36
C ALA A 373 10.35 -23.08 -0.66
N SER A 374 10.10 -23.45 -1.91
CA SER A 374 9.89 -24.83 -2.34
C SER A 374 11.15 -25.70 -2.33
N ALA A 375 12.34 -25.09 -2.22
CA ALA A 375 13.62 -25.79 -2.38
C ALA A 375 13.98 -26.72 -1.22
N SER A 376 13.39 -26.55 -0.02
CA SER A 376 13.66 -27.41 1.12
C SER A 376 12.42 -27.67 1.96
N PHE A 377 12.10 -28.93 2.13
CA PHE A 377 11.03 -29.40 3.00
C PHE A 377 11.57 -29.55 4.43
N LEU A 378 10.75 -29.20 5.44
CA LEU A 378 11.11 -29.30 6.86
C LEU A 378 12.40 -28.54 7.25
N ASN A 379 12.49 -27.28 6.87
CA ASN A 379 13.59 -26.43 7.34
C ASN A 379 13.39 -26.07 8.83
N PRO A 380 14.36 -26.40 9.72
CA PRO A 380 14.25 -26.11 11.15
C PRO A 380 14.05 -24.65 11.50
N ASP A 381 14.62 -23.73 10.71
CA ASP A 381 14.54 -22.28 10.95
C ASP A 381 13.11 -21.73 10.78
N PHE A 382 12.29 -22.42 9.98
CA PHE A 382 10.89 -22.05 9.71
C PHE A 382 9.87 -23.04 10.30
N GLN A 383 10.33 -24.01 11.10
CA GLN A 383 9.47 -25.09 11.60
C GLN A 383 8.21 -24.58 12.30
N LEU A 384 8.33 -23.54 13.14
CA LEU A 384 7.20 -22.97 13.86
C LEU A 384 6.20 -22.31 12.91
N GLN A 385 6.69 -21.56 11.93
CA GLN A 385 5.85 -20.89 10.93
C GLN A 385 5.14 -21.90 10.03
N GLU A 386 5.81 -22.98 9.62
CA GLU A 386 5.21 -24.02 8.77
C GLU A 386 4.17 -24.87 9.52
N ALA A 387 4.34 -25.03 10.84
CA ALA A 387 3.38 -25.71 11.70
C ALA A 387 2.17 -24.86 12.05
N SER A 388 2.25 -23.54 11.86
CA SER A 388 1.21 -22.58 12.20
C SER A 388 0.25 -22.33 11.03
N GLN A 389 -0.95 -21.90 11.36
CA GLN A 389 -1.94 -21.50 10.37
C GLN A 389 -1.70 -20.02 9.97
N PHE A 390 -1.33 -19.76 8.73
CA PHE A 390 -1.13 -18.41 8.25
C PHE A 390 -2.44 -17.61 8.14
N ALA A 391 -2.52 -16.47 8.83
CA ALA A 391 -3.73 -15.65 8.92
C ALA A 391 -4.20 -15.13 7.55
N GLY A 392 -3.28 -14.62 6.73
CA GLY A 392 -3.61 -14.15 5.38
C GLY A 392 -4.28 -15.24 4.54
N ARG A 393 -3.78 -16.49 4.60
CA ARG A 393 -4.38 -17.62 3.90
C ARG A 393 -5.76 -18.00 4.44
N MET A 394 -5.95 -17.89 5.77
CA MET A 394 -7.25 -18.15 6.39
C MET A 394 -8.31 -17.20 5.85
N PHE A 395 -8.03 -15.91 5.85
CA PHE A 395 -9.01 -14.91 5.41
C PHE A 395 -9.14 -14.83 3.89
N LYS A 396 -8.13 -15.21 3.10
CA LYS A 396 -8.30 -15.46 1.66
C LYS A 396 -9.31 -16.56 1.38
N ARG A 397 -9.41 -17.59 2.24
CA ARG A 397 -10.48 -18.59 2.11
C ARG A 397 -11.87 -17.99 2.35
N VAL A 398 -12.01 -17.13 3.36
CA VAL A 398 -13.26 -16.38 3.56
C VAL A 398 -13.62 -15.57 2.32
N LEU A 399 -12.66 -14.87 1.74
CA LEU A 399 -12.82 -14.13 0.49
C LEU A 399 -13.31 -15.04 -0.64
N TYR A 400 -12.64 -16.17 -0.89
CA TYR A 400 -13.05 -17.08 -1.97
C TYR A 400 -14.46 -17.63 -1.79
N TYR A 401 -14.86 -17.96 -0.56
CA TYR A 401 -16.25 -18.36 -0.30
C TYR A 401 -17.22 -17.20 -0.50
N MET A 402 -16.88 -16.00 -0.07
CA MET A 402 -17.68 -14.81 -0.29
C MET A 402 -17.88 -14.55 -1.80
N CYS A 403 -16.84 -14.77 -2.61
CA CYS A 403 -16.86 -14.65 -4.06
C CYS A 403 -17.85 -15.60 -4.74
N SER A 404 -18.25 -16.71 -4.11
CA SER A 404 -19.25 -17.61 -4.67
C SER A 404 -20.64 -16.97 -4.77
N ASN A 405 -20.98 -16.07 -3.84
CA ASN A 405 -22.21 -15.27 -3.86
C ASN A 405 -22.02 -13.94 -3.08
N PRO A 406 -21.34 -12.93 -3.68
CA PRO A 406 -21.03 -11.68 -2.98
C PRO A 406 -22.27 -10.97 -2.42
N ASN A 407 -23.38 -10.97 -3.14
CA ASN A 407 -24.62 -10.32 -2.71
C ASN A 407 -25.20 -10.89 -1.41
N ALA A 408 -25.04 -12.20 -1.19
CA ALA A 408 -25.52 -12.86 0.02
C ALA A 408 -24.49 -12.83 1.15
N PHE A 409 -23.21 -12.99 0.83
CA PHE A 409 -22.18 -13.25 1.83
C PHE A 409 -21.42 -11.99 2.28
N HIS A 410 -21.21 -11.00 1.40
CA HIS A 410 -20.52 -9.78 1.79
C HIS A 410 -21.18 -9.07 2.99
N PRO A 411 -22.51 -8.84 3.04
CA PRO A 411 -23.12 -8.20 4.21
C PRO A 411 -22.93 -8.99 5.50
N LEU A 412 -23.02 -10.33 5.44
CA LEU A 412 -22.85 -11.20 6.60
C LEU A 412 -21.39 -11.18 7.11
N VAL A 413 -20.45 -11.30 6.22
CA VAL A 413 -19.00 -11.22 6.56
C VAL A 413 -18.70 -9.86 7.16
N THR A 414 -19.08 -8.77 6.50
CA THR A 414 -18.85 -7.40 6.99
C THR A 414 -19.45 -7.21 8.38
N GLN A 415 -20.67 -7.66 8.64
CA GLN A 415 -21.31 -7.57 9.96
C GLN A 415 -20.48 -8.27 11.04
N MET A 416 -19.96 -9.46 10.76
CA MET A 416 -19.15 -10.23 11.71
C MET A 416 -17.80 -9.59 11.98
N LEU A 417 -17.13 -9.08 10.93
CA LEU A 417 -15.87 -8.36 11.06
C LEU A 417 -16.04 -7.07 11.87
N THR A 418 -17.07 -6.26 11.56
CA THR A 418 -17.38 -5.02 12.27
C THR A 418 -17.74 -5.29 13.74
N SER A 419 -18.52 -6.36 14.02
CA SER A 419 -18.84 -6.74 15.40
C SER A 419 -17.59 -7.10 16.20
N PHE A 420 -16.66 -7.85 15.62
CA PHE A 420 -15.36 -8.17 16.23
C PHE A 420 -14.55 -6.90 16.53
N GLU A 421 -14.48 -5.96 15.59
CA GLU A 421 -13.73 -4.72 15.74
C GLU A 421 -14.35 -3.76 16.75
N ASN A 422 -15.68 -3.67 16.79
CA ASN A 422 -16.39 -2.87 17.78
C ASN A 422 -16.12 -3.35 19.21
N GLN A 423 -16.02 -4.67 19.42
CA GLN A 423 -15.58 -5.20 20.72
C GLN A 423 -14.15 -4.74 21.04
N SER A 424 -13.23 -4.78 20.07
CA SER A 424 -11.85 -4.30 20.27
C SER A 424 -11.85 -2.80 20.58
N THR A 425 -12.62 -2.00 19.84
CA THR A 425 -12.74 -0.54 20.05
C THR A 425 -13.26 -0.21 21.46
N THR A 426 -14.25 -0.96 21.94
CA THR A 426 -14.75 -0.81 23.33
C THR A 426 -13.66 -1.13 24.35
N ASP A 427 -12.86 -2.14 24.10
CA ASP A 427 -11.80 -2.56 25.02
C ASP A 427 -10.62 -1.58 25.05
N LEU A 428 -10.38 -0.80 23.99
CA LEU A 428 -9.24 0.13 23.90
C LEU A 428 -9.20 1.12 25.07
N GLU A 429 -10.33 1.63 25.50
CA GLU A 429 -10.40 2.63 26.58
C GLU A 429 -9.71 2.12 27.85
N TRP A 430 -10.04 0.90 28.29
CA TRP A 430 -9.44 0.36 29.49
C TRP A 430 -8.03 -0.18 29.28
N VAL A 431 -7.73 -0.74 28.10
CA VAL A 431 -6.39 -1.26 27.75
C VAL A 431 -5.37 -0.14 27.75
N GLU A 432 -5.62 0.92 27.00
CA GLU A 432 -4.69 2.04 26.86
C GLU A 432 -4.57 2.85 28.15
N LYS A 433 -5.67 3.10 28.84
CA LYS A 433 -5.65 3.77 30.15
C LYS A 433 -4.85 2.97 31.18
N SER A 434 -4.97 1.64 31.16
CA SER A 434 -4.19 0.78 32.06
C SER A 434 -2.71 0.81 31.68
N ALA A 435 -2.38 0.72 30.40
CA ALA A 435 -0.99 0.82 29.93
C ALA A 435 -0.36 2.16 30.30
N GLN A 436 -1.05 3.28 30.06
CA GLN A 436 -0.59 4.62 30.43
C GLN A 436 -0.39 4.76 31.95
N THR A 437 -1.28 4.18 32.79
CA THR A 437 -1.15 4.18 34.23
C THR A 437 0.10 3.39 34.67
N LEU A 438 0.36 2.24 34.08
CA LEU A 438 1.56 1.44 34.35
C LEU A 438 2.82 2.19 33.92
N ILE A 439 2.86 2.80 32.75
CA ILE A 439 3.98 3.61 32.27
C ILE A 439 4.24 4.78 33.25
N SER A 440 3.23 5.52 33.62
CA SER A 440 3.32 6.68 34.51
C SER A 440 3.80 6.29 35.92
N SER A 441 3.54 5.05 36.35
CA SER A 441 4.03 4.50 37.63
C SER A 441 5.40 3.84 37.51
N GLY A 442 6.09 3.95 36.39
CA GLY A 442 7.40 3.36 36.16
C GLY A 442 7.40 1.87 35.84
N GLN A 443 6.23 1.27 35.58
CA GLN A 443 6.07 -0.15 35.29
C GLN A 443 5.93 -0.40 33.76
N ARG A 444 6.85 0.15 32.96
CA ARG A 444 6.80 0.10 31.48
C ARG A 444 6.72 -1.32 30.93
N GLU A 445 7.50 -2.24 31.47
CA GLU A 445 7.49 -3.65 31.01
C GLU A 445 6.15 -4.36 31.29
N ALA A 446 5.46 -4.00 32.38
CA ALA A 446 4.12 -4.50 32.63
C ALA A 446 3.09 -3.92 31.63
N ALA A 447 3.25 -2.67 31.25
CA ALA A 447 2.42 -2.05 30.21
C ALA A 447 2.61 -2.75 28.85
N LYS A 448 3.85 -2.98 28.43
CA LYS A 448 4.16 -3.72 27.19
C LYS A 448 3.57 -5.14 27.22
N SER A 449 3.73 -5.85 28.35
CA SER A 449 3.14 -7.19 28.52
C SER A 449 1.62 -7.18 28.42
N LEU A 450 0.93 -6.16 28.95
CA LEU A 450 -0.50 -5.98 28.82
C LEU A 450 -0.90 -5.77 27.34
N LEU A 451 -0.23 -4.86 26.65
CA LEU A 451 -0.50 -4.55 25.24
C LEU A 451 -0.25 -5.79 24.36
N GLN A 452 0.85 -6.50 24.57
CA GLN A 452 1.15 -7.73 23.86
C GLN A 452 0.12 -8.82 24.11
N PHE A 453 -0.24 -9.07 25.38
CA PHE A 453 -1.26 -10.05 25.73
C PHE A 453 -2.59 -9.73 25.04
N TYR A 454 -2.99 -8.46 25.02
CA TYR A 454 -4.22 -8.06 24.38
C TYR A 454 -4.17 -8.26 22.86
N SER A 455 -3.12 -7.78 22.17
CA SER A 455 -2.93 -7.96 20.72
C SER A 455 -2.95 -9.45 20.34
N HIS A 456 -2.18 -10.29 21.04
CA HIS A 456 -2.12 -11.73 20.79
C HIS A 456 -3.47 -12.41 21.03
N THR A 457 -4.21 -11.99 22.08
CA THR A 457 -5.56 -12.51 22.35
C THR A 457 -6.52 -12.14 21.22
N ARG A 458 -6.48 -10.90 20.73
CA ARG A 458 -7.32 -10.47 19.61
C ARG A 458 -6.92 -11.19 18.31
N ALA A 459 -5.65 -11.37 18.06
CA ALA A 459 -5.14 -12.11 16.90
C ALA A 459 -5.62 -13.57 16.91
N SER A 460 -5.56 -14.25 18.05
CA SER A 460 -6.07 -15.61 18.19
C SER A 460 -7.59 -15.70 17.97
N LYS A 461 -8.35 -14.77 18.59
CA LYS A 461 -9.81 -14.71 18.39
C LYS A 461 -10.19 -14.38 16.94
N ALA A 462 -9.39 -13.59 16.23
CA ALA A 462 -9.61 -13.34 14.81
C ALA A 462 -9.44 -14.62 13.98
N LEU A 463 -8.45 -15.47 14.27
CA LEU A 463 -8.32 -16.77 13.61
C LEU A 463 -9.53 -17.67 13.88
N ASP A 464 -10.04 -17.69 15.12
CA ASP A 464 -11.26 -18.45 15.45
C ASP A 464 -12.48 -17.91 14.69
N LEU A 465 -12.60 -16.59 14.55
CA LEU A 465 -13.61 -15.97 13.69
C LEU A 465 -13.46 -16.40 12.23
N GLY A 466 -12.25 -16.39 11.69
CA GLY A 466 -11.97 -16.81 10.32
C GLY A 466 -12.36 -18.28 10.06
N ARG A 467 -12.07 -19.18 11.01
CA ARG A 467 -12.52 -20.60 10.96
C ARG A 467 -14.04 -20.68 10.97
N THR A 468 -14.68 -19.99 11.90
CA THR A 468 -16.15 -19.98 12.03
C THR A 468 -16.82 -19.47 10.76
N LEU A 469 -16.33 -18.38 10.17
CA LEU A 469 -16.85 -17.82 8.91
C LEU A 469 -16.65 -18.83 7.77
N THR A 470 -15.45 -19.43 7.66
CA THR A 470 -15.17 -20.42 6.63
C THR A 470 -16.12 -21.61 6.71
N ASP A 471 -16.33 -22.15 7.91
CA ASP A 471 -17.19 -23.32 8.12
C ASP A 471 -18.67 -22.99 7.86
N ALA A 472 -19.12 -21.79 8.29
CA ALA A 472 -20.49 -21.36 8.05
C ALA A 472 -20.79 -21.13 6.56
N LEU A 473 -19.88 -20.47 5.84
CA LEU A 473 -20.02 -20.25 4.41
C LEU A 473 -19.96 -21.56 3.61
N ASP A 474 -19.02 -22.45 3.95
CA ASP A 474 -18.91 -23.78 3.35
C ASP A 474 -20.20 -24.59 3.56
N GLY A 475 -20.73 -24.60 4.78
CA GLY A 475 -22.00 -25.26 5.11
C GLY A 475 -23.16 -24.71 4.30
N TYR A 476 -23.29 -23.39 4.21
CA TYR A 476 -24.35 -22.74 3.43
C TYR A 476 -24.26 -23.08 1.94
N ILE A 477 -23.06 -23.01 1.36
CA ILE A 477 -22.82 -23.32 -0.04
C ILE A 477 -23.21 -24.78 -0.34
N LYS A 478 -22.82 -25.71 0.51
CA LYS A 478 -23.16 -27.15 0.35
C LYS A 478 -24.65 -27.41 0.46
N LEU A 479 -25.33 -26.80 1.44
CA LEU A 479 -26.77 -26.98 1.64
C LEU A 479 -27.60 -26.35 0.52
N SER A 480 -27.17 -25.21 -0.02
CA SER A 480 -27.88 -24.53 -1.10
C SER A 480 -27.59 -25.10 -2.48
N GLY A 481 -26.61 -25.99 -2.63
CA GLY A 481 -26.16 -26.53 -3.91
C GLY A 481 -25.59 -25.48 -4.86
N GLN A 482 -25.21 -24.31 -4.34
CA GLN A 482 -24.77 -23.14 -5.12
C GLN A 482 -23.26 -23.03 -5.22
N TRP A 483 -22.54 -24.13 -5.11
CA TRP A 483 -21.10 -24.07 -5.38
C TRP A 483 -20.88 -23.61 -6.83
N LYS A 484 -20.37 -22.43 -6.96
CA LYS A 484 -19.71 -21.97 -8.18
C LYS A 484 -18.25 -21.81 -7.82
N GLY A 485 -17.38 -22.43 -8.57
CA GLY A 485 -15.95 -22.20 -8.43
C GLY A 485 -15.67 -20.68 -8.46
N PRO A 486 -14.63 -20.21 -7.77
CA PRO A 486 -14.25 -18.80 -7.81
C PRO A 486 -14.13 -18.36 -9.27
N VAL A 487 -14.72 -17.20 -9.57
CA VAL A 487 -14.60 -16.60 -10.90
C VAL A 487 -13.16 -16.09 -11.02
N GLY A 488 -12.47 -16.40 -12.10
CA GLY A 488 -11.12 -15.92 -12.36
C GLY A 488 -9.98 -16.89 -12.03
N THR A 489 -10.28 -18.13 -11.62
CA THR A 489 -9.26 -19.17 -11.38
C THR A 489 -8.89 -19.96 -12.65
N GLU A 490 -8.93 -19.35 -13.81
CA GLU A 490 -8.45 -19.97 -15.03
C GLU A 490 -6.91 -20.06 -14.96
N ILE A 491 -6.38 -21.27 -14.94
CA ILE A 491 -4.95 -21.51 -15.14
C ILE A 491 -4.71 -21.42 -16.65
N ASN A 492 -3.80 -20.56 -17.09
CA ASN A 492 -3.45 -20.49 -18.50
C ASN A 492 -2.65 -21.74 -18.93
N ASP A 493 -2.49 -21.94 -20.23
CA ASP A 493 -1.78 -23.09 -20.80
C ASP A 493 -0.30 -23.17 -20.37
N ALA A 494 0.27 -22.11 -19.85
CA ALA A 494 1.63 -22.06 -19.29
C ALA A 494 1.70 -22.47 -17.81
N GLY A 495 0.56 -22.78 -17.17
CA GLY A 495 0.48 -23.13 -15.76
C GLY A 495 0.51 -21.93 -14.81
N GLU A 496 0.47 -20.74 -15.33
CA GLU A 496 0.35 -19.49 -14.56
C GLU A 496 -1.11 -19.36 -14.11
N GLY A 497 -1.32 -19.27 -12.80
CA GLY A 497 -2.65 -19.04 -12.23
C GLY A 497 -3.21 -17.68 -12.63
N ALA A 498 -4.51 -17.53 -12.61
CA ALA A 498 -5.12 -16.22 -12.67
C ALA A 498 -4.54 -15.35 -11.54
N GLU A 499 -4.06 -14.19 -11.88
CA GLU A 499 -3.39 -13.30 -10.93
C GLU A 499 -4.35 -12.85 -9.82
N THR A 500 -5.65 -12.76 -10.14
CA THR A 500 -6.67 -12.31 -9.20
C THR A 500 -7.97 -13.07 -9.35
N VAL A 501 -8.79 -13.08 -8.30
CA VAL A 501 -10.11 -13.71 -8.33
C VAL A 501 -11.15 -12.81 -9.00
N ASN A 502 -10.97 -11.50 -8.99
CA ASN A 502 -11.81 -10.47 -9.62
C ASN A 502 -13.32 -10.60 -9.34
N CYS A 503 -13.72 -11.13 -8.19
CA CYS A 503 -15.12 -11.38 -7.89
C CYS A 503 -15.86 -10.14 -7.37
N LEU A 504 -15.13 -9.22 -6.73
CA LEU A 504 -15.66 -7.99 -6.18
C LEU A 504 -15.51 -6.80 -7.14
N VAL A 505 -14.77 -6.97 -8.22
CA VAL A 505 -14.63 -5.94 -9.24
C VAL A 505 -16.00 -5.52 -9.79
N GLY A 506 -16.35 -4.25 -9.59
CA GLY A 506 -17.68 -3.71 -9.94
C GLY A 506 -18.80 -4.11 -9.00
N PHE A 507 -18.50 -4.77 -7.88
CA PHE A 507 -19.49 -4.98 -6.83
C PHE A 507 -19.74 -3.67 -6.09
N ASP A 508 -20.98 -3.20 -6.08
CA ASP A 508 -21.39 -2.02 -5.34
C ASP A 508 -22.34 -2.46 -4.21
N PRO A 509 -21.93 -2.39 -2.93
CA PRO A 509 -22.74 -2.85 -1.81
C PRO A 509 -24.02 -2.04 -1.64
N ASP A 510 -24.09 -0.81 -2.14
CA ASP A 510 -25.24 0.07 -2.04
C ASP A 510 -26.29 -0.19 -3.13
N GLN A 511 -25.99 -1.03 -4.12
CA GLN A 511 -26.92 -1.39 -5.17
C GLN A 511 -27.67 -2.68 -4.86
N PRO A 512 -28.98 -2.76 -5.14
CA PRO A 512 -29.73 -3.99 -4.96
C PRO A 512 -29.20 -5.11 -5.86
N ALA A 513 -29.31 -6.36 -5.40
CA ALA A 513 -28.74 -7.53 -6.06
C ALA A 513 -29.09 -7.64 -7.57
N TRP A 514 -30.31 -7.22 -7.97
CA TRP A 514 -30.75 -7.26 -9.36
C TRP A 514 -30.08 -6.19 -10.26
N LYS A 515 -29.47 -5.15 -9.68
CA LYS A 515 -28.69 -4.14 -10.40
C LYS A 515 -27.19 -4.47 -10.46
N GLN A 516 -26.74 -5.43 -9.67
CA GLN A 516 -25.33 -5.83 -9.67
C GLN A 516 -24.93 -6.41 -11.03
N PRO A 517 -23.75 -6.11 -11.55
CA PRO A 517 -23.25 -6.72 -12.78
C PRO A 517 -23.26 -8.24 -12.65
N SER A 518 -23.76 -8.93 -13.69
CA SER A 518 -23.57 -10.38 -13.74
C SER A 518 -22.08 -10.71 -13.87
N ASN A 519 -21.67 -11.89 -13.38
CA ASN A 519 -20.28 -12.34 -13.52
C ASN A 519 -19.79 -12.29 -14.99
N ALA A 520 -20.68 -12.54 -15.97
CA ALA A 520 -20.36 -12.41 -17.39
C ALA A 520 -20.15 -10.94 -17.83
N THR A 521 -20.86 -10.00 -17.22
CA THR A 521 -20.72 -8.56 -17.51
C THR A 521 -19.47 -8.00 -16.82
N ARG A 522 -19.13 -8.51 -15.63
CA ARG A 522 -17.88 -8.21 -14.94
C ARG A 522 -16.70 -8.63 -15.80
N ARG A 523 -16.63 -9.90 -16.24
CA ARG A 523 -15.59 -10.41 -17.16
C ARG A 523 -15.45 -9.59 -18.45
N ARG A 524 -16.55 -9.09 -19.03
CA ARG A 524 -16.50 -8.25 -20.24
C ARG A 524 -15.97 -6.84 -19.99
N LYS A 525 -16.25 -6.27 -18.82
CA LYS A 525 -15.68 -4.97 -18.45
C LYS A 525 -14.17 -5.08 -18.18
N ASP A 526 -13.74 -6.15 -17.52
CA ASP A 526 -12.34 -6.42 -17.26
C ASP A 526 -11.57 -6.68 -18.56
N ALA A 527 -12.12 -7.50 -19.46
CA ALA A 527 -11.55 -7.71 -20.79
C ALA A 527 -11.54 -6.43 -21.65
N ALA A 528 -12.54 -5.55 -21.49
CA ALA A 528 -12.58 -4.28 -22.20
C ALA A 528 -11.61 -3.26 -21.59
N HIS A 529 -11.39 -3.27 -20.28
CA HIS A 529 -10.35 -2.47 -19.62
C HIS A 529 -8.95 -2.99 -19.99
N SER A 530 -8.74 -4.29 -19.96
CA SER A 530 -7.49 -4.90 -20.44
C SER A 530 -7.23 -4.63 -21.93
N SER A 531 -8.27 -4.49 -22.74
CA SER A 531 -8.14 -4.17 -24.18
C SER A 531 -8.03 -2.67 -24.48
N LEU A 532 -8.42 -1.79 -23.53
CA LEU A 532 -8.24 -0.34 -23.63
C LEU A 532 -6.85 0.11 -23.11
N ILE A 533 -6.12 -0.78 -22.48
CA ILE A 533 -4.73 -0.57 -22.01
C ILE A 533 -3.72 -1.23 -22.96
N LEU A 534 -4.17 -1.79 -24.08
CA LEU A 534 -3.31 -2.20 -25.20
C LEU A 534 -3.27 -1.07 -26.23
N PRO A 535 -2.07 -0.71 -26.75
CA PRO A 535 -1.81 0.47 -27.57
C PRO A 535 -2.68 0.52 -28.82
#